data_e59f5943b66f5962934c415d12085b2b
#
_entry.id   e59f5943b66f5962934c415d12085b2b
#
_cell.length_a   1.000
_cell.length_b   1.000
_cell.length_c   1.000
_cell.angle_alpha   90.00
_cell.angle_beta   90.00
_cell.angle_gamma   90.00
#
_symmetry.space_group_name_H-M   'P 1'
#
loop_
_entity.id
_entity.type
_entity.pdbx_description
1 polymer ?
#
loop_
_entity_poly.entity_id
_entity_poly.type
_entity_poly.pdbx_seq_one_letter_code
_entity_poly.pdbx_strand_id
1 'polypeptide(L)'
;MRNHVMIPALLALSVGLAACATQPNANLESARSNFSALQSNPQAAKVAALETKDAQDWLNKADQAYMDKEDQNKVDQLAYLTNQRVEVAKQTIALRTAEGNLKNAAAQRAQARLDARDAQIKKLQDSLNAKQTDRGTLVTFGDVLFDFDKANLKSSAYPNITKLAQFLQENPDRKVIVEGYTDSKGSANYNQSLSERRAAAVRMALVRAGVDPARIVAQGYGKEYPVAENTSNSGRAQNRRVEVTISNDNQPVAPRSVSQLN
;
A
#
# COMPACT_ATOMS: atom_id res chain seq x y z
N MET A 1 9.23 32.68 -81.45
CA MET A 1 9.71 31.52 -82.20
C MET A 1 9.32 30.30 -81.36
N ARG A 2 8.34 29.55 -81.82
CA ARG A 2 7.74 28.41 -81.12
C ARG A 2 8.36 27.14 -81.71
N ASN A 3 9.15 26.39 -80.93
CA ASN A 3 9.64 25.09 -81.33
C ASN A 3 8.72 24.00 -80.80
N HIS A 4 7.99 23.33 -81.68
CA HIS A 4 7.24 22.11 -81.46
C HIS A 4 8.22 20.93 -81.57
N VAL A 5 8.42 20.20 -80.48
CA VAL A 5 9.08 18.91 -80.48
C VAL A 5 8.02 17.81 -80.51
N MET A 6 7.95 17.13 -81.63
CA MET A 6 7.17 15.92 -81.83
C MET A 6 7.86 14.74 -81.12
N ILE A 7 7.13 14.04 -80.23
CA ILE A 7 7.53 12.79 -79.61
C ILE A 7 6.77 11.68 -80.36
N PRO A 8 7.46 10.67 -80.88
CA PRO A 8 6.78 9.52 -81.53
C PRO A 8 6.21 8.58 -80.43
N ALA A 9 4.95 8.19 -80.65
CA ALA A 9 4.24 7.20 -79.85
C ALA A 9 4.83 5.80 -80.11
N LEU A 10 5.48 5.17 -79.09
CA LEU A 10 5.84 3.81 -79.08
C LEU A 10 4.67 2.98 -78.58
N LEU A 11 3.99 2.28 -79.46
CA LEU A 11 2.99 1.25 -79.11
C LEU A 11 3.76 0.05 -78.56
N ALA A 12 3.73 -0.12 -77.25
CA ALA A 12 4.18 -1.32 -76.55
C ALA A 12 3.04 -2.34 -76.52
N LEU A 13 3.17 -3.41 -77.31
CA LEU A 13 2.31 -4.56 -77.30
C LEU A 13 2.55 -5.30 -76.00
N SER A 14 1.71 -5.13 -74.99
CA SER A 14 1.75 -5.94 -73.75
C SER A 14 1.07 -7.28 -74.02
N VAL A 15 1.88 -8.31 -74.20
CA VAL A 15 1.45 -9.70 -74.15
C VAL A 15 1.02 -10.00 -72.72
N GLY A 16 -0.27 -10.09 -72.51
CA GLY A 16 -0.85 -10.49 -71.22
C GLY A 16 -0.48 -11.92 -70.91
N LEU A 17 0.47 -12.15 -70.07
CA LEU A 17 0.64 -13.37 -69.30
C LEU A 17 -0.55 -13.49 -68.35
N ALA A 18 -1.60 -14.21 -68.79
CA ALA A 18 -2.64 -14.66 -67.84
C ALA A 18 -2.01 -15.73 -66.94
N ALA A 19 -1.27 -15.27 -65.94
CA ALA A 19 -0.97 -16.08 -64.77
C ALA A 19 -2.32 -16.38 -64.12
N CYS A 20 -2.66 -17.65 -63.96
CA CYS A 20 -3.75 -18.08 -63.11
C CYS A 20 -3.47 -17.61 -61.68
N ALA A 21 -3.78 -16.33 -61.39
CA ALA A 21 -3.76 -15.82 -60.05
C ALA A 21 -4.91 -16.49 -59.30
N THR A 22 -4.60 -17.44 -58.44
CA THR A 22 -5.54 -17.96 -57.48
C THR A 22 -6.15 -16.77 -56.74
N GLN A 23 -7.48 -16.58 -56.82
CA GLN A 23 -8.12 -15.45 -56.15
C GLN A 23 -7.80 -15.53 -54.64
N PRO A 24 -7.33 -14.42 -54.03
CA PRO A 24 -7.06 -14.40 -52.60
C PRO A 24 -8.31 -14.77 -51.80
N ASN A 25 -8.20 -15.68 -50.84
CA ASN A 25 -9.30 -15.97 -49.95
C ASN A 25 -9.43 -14.83 -48.92
N ALA A 26 -10.51 -14.06 -49.00
CA ALA A 26 -10.71 -12.86 -48.18
C ALA A 26 -10.72 -13.16 -46.65
N ASN A 27 -11.28 -14.33 -46.28
CA ASN A 27 -11.35 -14.76 -44.88
C ASN A 27 -9.97 -15.10 -44.31
N LEU A 28 -9.12 -15.78 -45.15
CA LEU A 28 -7.73 -16.08 -44.79
C LEU A 28 -6.88 -14.79 -44.69
N GLU A 29 -7.02 -13.85 -45.60
CA GLU A 29 -6.32 -12.57 -45.52
C GLU A 29 -6.74 -11.78 -44.25
N SER A 30 -8.01 -11.82 -43.89
CA SER A 30 -8.48 -11.24 -42.62
C SER A 30 -7.84 -11.91 -41.40
N ALA A 31 -7.75 -13.24 -41.41
CA ALA A 31 -7.11 -14.00 -40.32
C ALA A 31 -5.60 -13.68 -40.19
N ARG A 32 -4.89 -13.59 -41.33
CA ARG A 32 -3.46 -13.16 -41.36
C ARG A 32 -3.27 -11.77 -40.77
N SER A 33 -4.10 -10.83 -41.20
CA SER A 33 -4.07 -9.43 -40.69
C SER A 33 -4.33 -9.36 -39.18
N ASN A 34 -5.37 -10.05 -38.71
CA ASN A 34 -5.74 -10.08 -37.31
C ASN A 34 -4.66 -10.73 -36.43
N PHE A 35 -4.04 -11.80 -36.92
CA PHE A 35 -2.94 -12.46 -36.24
C PHE A 35 -1.68 -11.57 -36.20
N SER A 36 -1.33 -10.89 -37.30
CA SER A 36 -0.22 -9.95 -37.37
C SER A 36 -0.41 -8.81 -36.36
N ALA A 37 -1.63 -8.28 -36.23
CA ALA A 37 -1.96 -7.26 -35.23
C ALA A 37 -1.80 -7.81 -33.79
N LEU A 38 -2.21 -9.06 -33.51
CA LEU A 38 -1.99 -9.72 -32.23
C LEU A 38 -0.48 -9.88 -31.94
N GLN A 39 0.28 -10.35 -32.91
CA GLN A 39 1.73 -10.57 -32.77
C GLN A 39 2.50 -9.26 -32.50
N SER A 40 2.02 -8.16 -33.07
CA SER A 40 2.59 -6.81 -32.85
C SER A 40 2.28 -6.24 -31.45
N ASN A 41 1.40 -6.88 -30.68
CA ASN A 41 1.07 -6.44 -29.33
C ASN A 41 2.17 -6.88 -28.33
N PRO A 42 2.88 -5.93 -27.66
CA PRO A 42 3.95 -6.29 -26.73
C PRO A 42 3.49 -7.14 -25.53
N GLN A 43 2.21 -7.16 -25.23
CA GLN A 43 1.64 -7.97 -24.15
C GLN A 43 1.36 -9.43 -24.60
N ALA A 44 1.24 -9.70 -25.90
CA ALA A 44 0.94 -11.04 -26.38
C ALA A 44 1.96 -12.08 -25.90
N ALA A 45 3.25 -11.78 -26.07
CA ALA A 45 4.34 -12.66 -25.60
C ALA A 45 4.44 -12.72 -24.05
N LYS A 46 4.06 -11.65 -23.33
CA LYS A 46 4.23 -11.57 -21.87
C LYS A 46 3.12 -12.25 -21.11
N VAL A 47 1.87 -12.04 -21.53
CA VAL A 47 0.71 -12.47 -20.74
C VAL A 47 -0.24 -13.41 -21.47
N ALA A 48 -0.04 -13.71 -22.78
CA ALA A 48 -0.88 -14.59 -23.56
C ALA A 48 -0.07 -15.43 -24.56
N ALA A 49 1.13 -15.87 -24.18
CA ALA A 49 2.03 -16.60 -25.07
C ALA A 49 1.43 -17.92 -25.61
N LEU A 50 0.72 -18.66 -24.77
CA LEU A 50 0.07 -19.93 -25.14
C LEU A 50 -1.08 -19.70 -26.11
N GLU A 51 -1.94 -18.73 -25.84
CA GLU A 51 -3.08 -18.37 -26.67
C GLU A 51 -2.63 -17.79 -28.02
N THR A 52 -1.53 -17.01 -28.02
CA THR A 52 -0.92 -16.48 -29.24
C THR A 52 -0.33 -17.62 -30.09
N LYS A 53 0.33 -18.59 -29.45
CA LYS A 53 0.86 -19.77 -30.14
C LYS A 53 -0.28 -20.63 -30.72
N ASP A 54 -1.37 -20.85 -30.00
CA ASP A 54 -2.53 -21.59 -30.50
C ASP A 54 -3.13 -20.88 -31.73
N ALA A 55 -3.30 -19.56 -31.71
CA ALA A 55 -3.72 -18.79 -32.87
C ALA A 55 -2.78 -18.95 -34.07
N GLN A 56 -1.46 -18.97 -33.86
CA GLN A 56 -0.47 -19.24 -34.90
C GLN A 56 -0.63 -20.63 -35.49
N ASP A 57 -0.80 -21.65 -34.65
CA ASP A 57 -0.93 -23.04 -35.09
C ASP A 57 -2.19 -23.22 -35.97
N TRP A 58 -3.31 -22.51 -35.64
CA TRP A 58 -4.49 -22.49 -36.45
C TRP A 58 -4.32 -21.72 -37.76
N LEU A 59 -3.62 -20.60 -37.77
CA LEU A 59 -3.29 -19.85 -38.99
C LEU A 59 -2.45 -20.70 -39.93
N ASN A 60 -1.44 -21.41 -39.40
CA ASN A 60 -0.60 -22.31 -40.23
C ASN A 60 -1.44 -23.41 -40.89
N LYS A 61 -2.45 -23.97 -40.20
CA LYS A 61 -3.38 -24.97 -40.81
C LYS A 61 -4.21 -24.35 -41.92
N ALA A 62 -4.69 -23.11 -41.75
CA ALA A 62 -5.43 -22.39 -42.77
C ALA A 62 -4.59 -22.09 -44.01
N ASP A 63 -3.35 -21.65 -43.79
CA ASP A 63 -2.38 -21.38 -44.85
C ASP A 63 -2.02 -22.66 -45.61
N GLN A 64 -1.80 -23.76 -44.89
CA GLN A 64 -1.49 -25.05 -45.51
C GLN A 64 -2.65 -25.53 -46.39
N ALA A 65 -3.90 -25.49 -45.89
CA ALA A 65 -5.07 -25.89 -46.65
C ALA A 65 -5.26 -25.02 -47.94
N TYR A 66 -4.96 -23.74 -47.87
CA TYR A 66 -4.99 -22.84 -49.04
C TYR A 66 -3.89 -23.19 -50.04
N MET A 67 -2.65 -23.47 -49.61
CA MET A 67 -1.56 -23.89 -50.48
C MET A 67 -1.80 -25.22 -51.13
N ASP A 68 -2.41 -26.16 -50.42
CA ASP A 68 -2.78 -27.49 -50.94
C ASP A 68 -4.00 -27.44 -51.87
N LYS A 69 -4.58 -26.25 -52.11
CA LYS A 69 -5.78 -26.03 -52.95
C LYS A 69 -6.99 -26.83 -52.49
N GLU A 70 -7.15 -26.97 -51.17
CA GLU A 70 -8.30 -27.64 -50.60
C GLU A 70 -9.60 -26.86 -50.84
N ASP A 71 -10.75 -27.48 -50.51
CA ASP A 71 -12.05 -26.84 -50.68
C ASP A 71 -12.11 -25.45 -49.99
N GLN A 72 -12.70 -24.47 -50.69
CA GLN A 72 -12.78 -23.09 -50.18
C GLN A 72 -13.49 -23.00 -48.83
N ASN A 73 -14.55 -23.83 -48.61
CA ASN A 73 -15.25 -23.85 -47.34
C ASN A 73 -14.36 -24.36 -46.20
N LYS A 74 -13.43 -25.27 -46.47
CA LYS A 74 -12.46 -25.74 -45.47
C LYS A 74 -11.47 -24.64 -45.10
N VAL A 75 -10.96 -23.92 -46.07
CA VAL A 75 -10.07 -22.76 -45.83
C VAL A 75 -10.80 -21.69 -45.01
N ASP A 76 -12.07 -21.40 -45.38
CA ASP A 76 -12.90 -20.42 -44.66
C ASP A 76 -13.15 -20.84 -43.20
N GLN A 77 -13.44 -22.12 -42.94
CA GLN A 77 -13.60 -22.63 -41.58
C GLN A 77 -12.32 -22.51 -40.75
N LEU A 78 -11.17 -22.84 -41.32
CA LEU A 78 -9.88 -22.72 -40.61
C LEU A 78 -9.53 -21.26 -40.36
N ALA A 79 -9.80 -20.35 -41.30
CA ALA A 79 -9.63 -18.90 -41.12
C ALA A 79 -10.54 -18.33 -40.02
N TYR A 80 -11.81 -18.81 -40.02
CA TYR A 80 -12.75 -18.45 -38.92
C TYR A 80 -12.23 -18.91 -37.54
N LEU A 81 -11.80 -20.18 -37.43
CA LEU A 81 -11.23 -20.71 -36.19
C LEU A 81 -9.97 -19.93 -35.76
N THR A 82 -9.11 -19.55 -36.71
CA THR A 82 -7.96 -18.68 -36.43
C THR A 82 -8.39 -17.36 -35.83
N ASN A 83 -9.40 -16.70 -36.41
CA ASN A 83 -9.91 -15.43 -35.87
C ASN A 83 -10.49 -15.61 -34.47
N GLN A 84 -11.17 -16.72 -34.17
CA GLN A 84 -11.65 -17.01 -32.80
C GLN A 84 -10.50 -17.17 -31.81
N ARG A 85 -9.39 -17.85 -32.21
CA ARG A 85 -8.20 -17.99 -31.35
C ARG A 85 -7.49 -16.64 -31.12
N VAL A 86 -7.41 -15.81 -32.17
CA VAL A 86 -6.89 -14.44 -32.05
C VAL A 86 -7.72 -13.64 -31.04
N GLU A 87 -9.05 -13.75 -31.09
CA GLU A 87 -9.93 -13.02 -30.17
C GLU A 87 -9.78 -13.52 -28.72
N VAL A 88 -9.68 -14.84 -28.50
CA VAL A 88 -9.36 -15.42 -27.17
C VAL A 88 -8.04 -14.86 -26.65
N ALA A 89 -7.00 -14.80 -27.47
CA ALA A 89 -5.71 -14.24 -27.08
C ALA A 89 -5.83 -12.77 -26.68
N LYS A 90 -6.57 -11.95 -27.44
CA LYS A 90 -6.82 -10.52 -27.11
C LYS A 90 -7.57 -10.36 -25.79
N GLN A 91 -8.60 -11.16 -25.55
CA GLN A 91 -9.36 -11.13 -24.29
C GLN A 91 -8.49 -11.56 -23.11
N THR A 92 -7.64 -12.58 -23.29
CA THR A 92 -6.68 -13.01 -22.28
C THR A 92 -5.67 -11.91 -21.94
N ILE A 93 -5.17 -11.20 -22.97
CA ILE A 93 -4.29 -10.03 -22.76
C ILE A 93 -5.00 -8.97 -21.93
N ALA A 94 -6.23 -8.61 -22.31
CA ALA A 94 -7.00 -7.60 -21.59
C ALA A 94 -7.23 -7.99 -20.12
N LEU A 95 -7.67 -9.22 -19.87
CA LEU A 95 -7.93 -9.75 -18.53
C LEU A 95 -6.65 -9.75 -17.66
N ARG A 96 -5.58 -10.41 -18.12
CA ARG A 96 -4.34 -10.55 -17.33
C ARG A 96 -3.65 -9.20 -17.11
N THR A 97 -3.76 -8.27 -18.07
CA THR A 97 -3.26 -6.89 -17.89
C THR A 97 -4.07 -6.14 -16.83
N ALA A 98 -5.41 -6.26 -16.87
CA ALA A 98 -6.27 -5.64 -15.85
C ALA A 98 -6.01 -6.20 -14.44
N GLU A 99 -5.86 -7.52 -14.30
CA GLU A 99 -5.50 -8.18 -13.03
C GLU A 99 -4.14 -7.70 -12.50
N GLY A 100 -3.13 -7.60 -13.38
CA GLY A 100 -1.82 -7.06 -13.04
C GLY A 100 -1.89 -5.61 -12.53
N ASN A 101 -2.68 -4.77 -13.21
CA ASN A 101 -2.88 -3.37 -12.81
C ASN A 101 -3.59 -3.26 -11.46
N LEU A 102 -4.62 -4.08 -11.20
CA LEU A 102 -5.31 -4.13 -9.90
C LEU A 102 -4.37 -4.54 -8.78
N LYS A 103 -3.55 -5.58 -9.00
CA LYS A 103 -2.55 -6.04 -8.03
C LYS A 103 -1.51 -4.94 -7.72
N ASN A 104 -1.00 -4.29 -8.75
CA ASN A 104 -0.04 -3.20 -8.59
C ASN A 104 -0.65 -1.99 -7.86
N ALA A 105 -1.89 -1.61 -8.20
CA ALA A 105 -2.60 -0.54 -7.51
C ALA A 105 -2.86 -0.86 -6.03
N ALA A 106 -3.18 -2.12 -5.70
CA ALA A 106 -3.34 -2.56 -4.31
C ALA A 106 -2.01 -2.47 -3.53
N ALA A 107 -0.90 -2.92 -4.14
CA ALA A 107 0.44 -2.81 -3.54
C ALA A 107 0.87 -1.35 -3.31
N GLN A 108 0.64 -0.48 -4.29
CA GLN A 108 0.93 0.96 -4.15
C GLN A 108 0.10 1.62 -3.04
N ARG A 109 -1.20 1.29 -2.92
CA ARG A 109 -2.05 1.80 -1.83
C ARG A 109 -1.57 1.31 -0.46
N ALA A 110 -1.14 0.05 -0.36
CA ALA A 110 -0.60 -0.50 0.88
C ALA A 110 0.69 0.24 1.28
N GLN A 111 1.61 0.46 0.34
CA GLN A 111 2.85 1.20 0.58
C GLN A 111 2.56 2.64 1.00
N ALA A 112 1.69 3.36 0.29
CA ALA A 112 1.33 4.74 0.63
C ALA A 112 0.72 4.87 2.04
N ARG A 113 -0.03 3.85 2.50
CA ARG A 113 -0.54 3.81 3.90
C ARG A 113 0.59 3.64 4.91
N LEU A 114 1.58 2.81 4.63
CA LEU A 114 2.76 2.64 5.49
C LEU A 114 3.55 3.94 5.57
N ASP A 115 3.84 4.58 4.44
CA ASP A 115 4.59 5.83 4.37
C ASP A 115 3.87 6.97 5.12
N ALA A 116 2.55 7.08 4.96
CA ALA A 116 1.74 8.05 5.69
C ALA A 116 1.75 7.79 7.21
N ARG A 117 1.69 6.51 7.62
CA ARG A 117 1.80 6.13 9.02
C ARG A 117 3.16 6.49 9.62
N ASP A 118 4.24 6.19 8.91
CA ASP A 118 5.59 6.48 9.36
C ASP A 118 5.83 8.00 9.48
N ALA A 119 5.29 8.78 8.55
CA ALA A 119 5.32 10.24 8.62
C ALA A 119 4.57 10.78 9.85
N GLN A 120 3.41 10.21 10.20
CA GLN A 120 2.65 10.59 11.39
C GLN A 120 3.41 10.24 12.68
N ILE A 121 4.01 9.05 12.78
CA ILE A 121 4.83 8.63 13.92
C ILE A 121 6.03 9.58 14.07
N LYS A 122 6.72 9.88 12.98
CA LYS A 122 7.83 10.83 12.99
C LYS A 122 7.41 12.22 13.49
N LYS A 123 6.29 12.75 13.01
CA LYS A 123 5.73 14.02 13.50
C LYS A 123 5.45 13.98 15.01
N LEU A 124 4.93 12.87 15.53
CA LEU A 124 4.71 12.68 16.96
C LEU A 124 6.06 12.64 17.72
N GLN A 125 7.05 11.89 17.20
CA GLN A 125 8.39 11.82 17.77
C GLN A 125 9.02 13.20 17.87
N ASP A 126 8.99 13.99 16.79
CA ASP A 126 9.57 15.33 16.73
C ASP A 126 8.84 16.32 17.68
N SER A 127 7.52 16.18 17.84
CA SER A 127 6.70 17.14 18.61
C SER A 127 6.59 16.83 20.10
N LEU A 128 6.75 15.56 20.52
CA LEU A 128 6.60 15.09 21.90
C LEU A 128 7.80 14.26 22.40
N ASN A 129 8.92 14.23 21.69
CA ASN A 129 10.08 13.38 21.97
C ASN A 129 9.70 11.90 22.17
N ALA A 130 8.76 11.43 21.35
CA ALA A 130 8.30 10.05 21.43
C ALA A 130 9.39 9.08 20.95
N LYS A 131 9.45 7.90 21.56
CA LYS A 131 10.40 6.84 21.23
C LYS A 131 9.66 5.59 20.79
N GLN A 132 10.15 4.93 19.75
CA GLN A 132 9.64 3.61 19.37
C GLN A 132 10.19 2.56 20.34
N THR A 133 9.30 1.69 20.82
CA THR A 133 9.61 0.56 21.68
C THR A 133 8.90 -0.70 21.19
N ASP A 134 9.26 -1.86 21.73
CA ASP A 134 8.57 -3.13 21.40
C ASP A 134 7.09 -3.12 21.79
N ARG A 135 6.72 -2.34 22.84
CA ARG A 135 5.32 -2.18 23.28
C ARG A 135 4.52 -1.19 22.42
N GLY A 136 5.20 -0.33 21.65
CA GLY A 136 4.59 0.72 20.87
C GLY A 136 5.37 2.05 20.93
N THR A 137 4.71 3.13 20.51
CA THR A 137 5.27 4.47 20.55
C THR A 137 5.11 5.06 21.96
N LEU A 138 6.21 5.27 22.66
CA LEU A 138 6.29 5.79 24.02
C LEU A 138 6.47 7.31 24.04
N VAL A 139 5.57 8.01 24.68
CA VAL A 139 5.69 9.44 25.05
C VAL A 139 5.90 9.53 26.55
N THR A 140 7.00 10.17 26.98
CA THR A 140 7.30 10.35 28.40
C THR A 140 7.09 11.80 28.80
N PHE A 141 6.25 12.01 29.78
CA PHE A 141 6.04 13.30 30.43
C PHE A 141 6.68 13.27 31.82
N GLY A 142 7.73 14.03 32.02
CA GLY A 142 8.39 14.14 33.31
C GLY A 142 7.58 14.94 34.32
N ASP A 143 8.26 15.45 35.35
CA ASP A 143 7.71 16.20 36.50
C ASP A 143 6.96 17.50 36.13
N VAL A 144 6.99 17.89 34.86
CA VAL A 144 6.36 19.13 34.36
C VAL A 144 4.82 19.08 34.29
N LEU A 145 4.20 17.89 34.35
CA LEU A 145 2.74 17.77 34.26
C LEU A 145 2.01 18.18 35.54
N PHE A 146 2.62 17.99 36.70
CA PHE A 146 1.99 18.15 38.01
C PHE A 146 2.82 19.04 38.94
N ASP A 147 2.17 19.66 39.89
CA ASP A 147 2.90 20.23 41.04
C ASP A 147 3.36 19.10 41.97
N PHE A 148 4.33 19.42 42.81
CA PHE A 148 4.82 18.49 43.81
C PHE A 148 3.66 17.96 44.66
N ASP A 149 3.63 16.66 44.82
CA ASP A 149 2.61 15.94 45.60
C ASP A 149 1.16 16.08 45.10
N LYS A 150 0.96 16.57 43.87
CA LYS A 150 -0.39 16.74 43.27
C LYS A 150 -0.59 15.82 42.07
N ALA A 151 -1.87 15.57 41.75
CA ALA A 151 -2.35 14.87 40.58
C ALA A 151 -3.19 15.78 39.64
N ASN A 152 -3.29 17.08 39.95
CA ASN A 152 -3.95 18.04 39.06
C ASN A 152 -2.97 18.48 37.99
N LEU A 153 -3.37 18.38 36.72
CA LEU A 153 -2.55 18.81 35.59
C LEU A 153 -2.34 20.32 35.62
N LYS A 154 -1.10 20.74 35.42
CA LYS A 154 -0.75 22.14 35.18
C LYS A 154 -1.30 22.65 33.86
N SER A 155 -1.55 23.94 33.74
CA SER A 155 -1.96 24.56 32.48
C SER A 155 -0.94 24.34 31.36
N SER A 156 0.36 24.31 31.72
CA SER A 156 1.45 24.00 30.76
C SER A 156 1.46 22.58 30.20
N ALA A 157 0.72 21.64 30.79
CA ALA A 157 0.62 20.26 30.30
C ALA A 157 -0.33 20.13 29.11
N TYR A 158 -1.35 20.99 29.02
CA TYR A 158 -2.42 20.85 28.03
C TYR A 158 -1.96 20.93 26.57
N PRO A 159 -1.00 21.79 26.16
CA PRO A 159 -0.52 21.78 24.77
C PRO A 159 -0.01 20.42 24.30
N ASN A 160 0.74 19.73 25.15
CA ASN A 160 1.28 18.40 24.82
C ASN A 160 0.19 17.31 24.83
N ILE A 161 -0.76 17.41 25.77
CA ILE A 161 -1.93 16.50 25.80
C ILE A 161 -2.80 16.71 24.56
N THR A 162 -3.00 17.96 24.12
CA THR A 162 -3.77 18.27 22.91
C THR A 162 -3.10 17.70 21.67
N LYS A 163 -1.77 17.83 21.51
CA LYS A 163 -1.02 17.22 20.40
C LYS A 163 -1.18 15.69 20.38
N LEU A 164 -1.08 15.06 21.55
CA LEU A 164 -1.27 13.61 21.69
C LEU A 164 -2.70 13.20 21.35
N ALA A 165 -3.70 13.95 21.84
CA ALA A 165 -5.11 13.70 21.54
C ALA A 165 -5.41 13.83 20.04
N GLN A 166 -4.86 14.86 19.38
CA GLN A 166 -4.99 15.04 17.94
C GLN A 166 -4.43 13.83 17.17
N PHE A 167 -3.21 13.39 17.52
CA PHE A 167 -2.63 12.19 16.92
C PHE A 167 -3.55 10.96 17.09
N LEU A 168 -4.14 10.77 18.28
CA LEU A 168 -5.04 9.66 18.57
C LEU A 168 -6.39 9.75 17.83
N GLN A 169 -6.87 10.96 17.55
CA GLN A 169 -8.06 11.20 16.72
C GLN A 169 -7.79 10.90 15.24
N GLU A 170 -6.61 11.28 14.74
CA GLU A 170 -6.15 10.97 13.37
C GLU A 170 -5.88 9.45 13.20
N ASN A 171 -5.71 8.69 14.30
CA ASN A 171 -5.42 7.26 14.32
C ASN A 171 -6.43 6.49 15.21
N PRO A 172 -7.70 6.35 14.80
CA PRO A 172 -8.78 5.81 15.64
C PRO A 172 -8.60 4.36 16.08
N ASP A 173 -7.82 3.57 15.35
CA ASP A 173 -7.57 2.15 15.65
C ASP A 173 -6.55 1.94 16.78
N ARG A 174 -5.76 2.97 17.13
CA ARG A 174 -4.71 2.85 18.15
C ARG A 174 -5.29 2.78 19.56
N LYS A 175 -4.74 1.89 20.38
CA LYS A 175 -5.01 1.78 21.81
C LYS A 175 -3.89 2.45 22.60
N VAL A 176 -4.18 2.85 23.81
CA VAL A 176 -3.26 3.63 24.65
C VAL A 176 -3.26 3.09 26.07
N ILE A 177 -2.08 2.97 26.66
CA ILE A 177 -1.92 2.83 28.11
C ILE A 177 -1.21 4.05 28.66
N VAL A 178 -1.78 4.61 29.74
CA VAL A 178 -1.22 5.73 30.51
C VAL A 178 -0.70 5.17 31.83
N GLU A 179 0.60 5.26 32.05
CA GLU A 179 1.30 4.65 33.19
C GLU A 179 1.91 5.74 34.08
N GLY A 180 1.50 5.80 35.33
CA GLY A 180 1.99 6.78 36.32
C GLY A 180 3.09 6.19 37.21
N TYR A 181 4.10 6.99 37.52
CA TYR A 181 5.23 6.61 38.36
C TYR A 181 5.56 7.73 39.36
N THR A 182 6.16 7.35 40.49
CA THR A 182 6.67 8.27 41.51
C THR A 182 8.15 8.03 41.74
N ASP A 183 8.78 8.88 42.54
CA ASP A 183 10.11 8.61 43.12
C ASP A 183 9.98 7.70 44.36
N SER A 184 11.12 7.40 45.00
CA SER A 184 11.17 6.50 46.14
C SER A 184 10.72 7.14 47.49
N LYS A 185 10.41 8.43 47.54
CA LYS A 185 10.02 9.11 48.79
C LYS A 185 8.57 8.77 49.14
N GLY A 186 8.33 8.45 50.42
CA GLY A 186 7.01 8.09 50.94
C GLY A 186 6.75 6.58 50.97
N SER A 187 5.58 6.21 51.51
CA SER A 187 5.17 4.81 51.62
C SER A 187 4.77 4.22 50.25
N ALA A 188 4.86 2.91 50.11
CA ALA A 188 4.46 2.23 48.88
C ALA A 188 2.98 2.48 48.53
N ASN A 189 2.06 2.38 49.53
CA ASN A 189 0.64 2.57 49.32
C ASN A 189 0.31 4.03 48.89
N TYR A 190 0.99 5.01 49.49
CA TYR A 190 0.83 6.40 49.11
C TYR A 190 1.25 6.64 47.65
N ASN A 191 2.43 6.15 47.28
CA ASN A 191 2.97 6.29 45.93
C ASN A 191 2.11 5.54 44.89
N GLN A 192 1.59 4.36 45.24
CA GLN A 192 0.65 3.63 44.40
C GLN A 192 -0.59 4.50 44.09
N SER A 193 -1.25 5.00 45.14
CA SER A 193 -2.44 5.85 44.95
C SER A 193 -2.13 7.16 44.22
N LEU A 194 -0.97 7.79 44.44
CA LEU A 194 -0.58 9.01 43.75
C LEU A 194 -0.34 8.76 42.26
N SER A 195 0.35 7.69 41.92
CA SER A 195 0.60 7.31 40.52
C SER A 195 -0.66 6.97 39.75
N GLU A 196 -1.61 6.26 40.39
CA GLU A 196 -2.92 5.96 39.80
C GLU A 196 -3.72 7.24 39.52
N ARG A 197 -3.79 8.18 40.49
CA ARG A 197 -4.47 9.46 40.29
C ARG A 197 -3.84 10.28 39.18
N ARG A 198 -2.50 10.27 39.02
CA ARG A 198 -1.79 10.97 37.93
C ARG A 198 -2.10 10.35 36.57
N ALA A 199 -2.07 9.02 36.46
CA ALA A 199 -2.44 8.33 35.22
C ALA A 199 -3.91 8.60 34.84
N ALA A 200 -4.81 8.56 35.83
CA ALA A 200 -6.23 8.88 35.64
C ALA A 200 -6.45 10.34 35.18
N ALA A 201 -5.68 11.30 35.72
CA ALA A 201 -5.78 12.71 35.33
C ALA A 201 -5.39 12.93 33.86
N VAL A 202 -4.32 12.27 33.36
CA VAL A 202 -3.93 12.32 31.95
C VAL A 202 -4.99 11.62 31.09
N ARG A 203 -5.50 10.45 31.49
CA ARG A 203 -6.60 9.78 30.80
C ARG A 203 -7.82 10.69 30.64
N MET A 204 -8.24 11.32 31.72
CA MET A 204 -9.39 12.25 31.73
C MET A 204 -9.15 13.44 30.80
N ALA A 205 -7.92 13.97 30.74
CA ALA A 205 -7.59 15.08 29.86
C ALA A 205 -7.63 14.67 28.37
N LEU A 206 -7.15 13.47 28.03
CA LEU A 206 -7.28 12.90 26.66
C LEU A 206 -8.75 12.70 26.28
N VAL A 207 -9.57 12.18 27.20
CA VAL A 207 -11.03 11.99 26.96
C VAL A 207 -11.72 13.34 26.72
N ARG A 208 -11.41 14.38 27.54
CA ARG A 208 -11.94 15.74 27.34
C ARG A 208 -11.50 16.35 26.02
N ALA A 209 -10.32 15.97 25.55
CA ALA A 209 -9.80 16.38 24.24
C ALA A 209 -10.36 15.51 23.08
N GLY A 210 -11.37 14.66 23.32
CA GLY A 210 -12.12 13.92 22.29
C GLY A 210 -11.61 12.51 21.96
N VAL A 211 -10.71 11.94 22.77
CA VAL A 211 -10.27 10.54 22.59
C VAL A 211 -11.29 9.60 23.28
N ASP A 212 -11.73 8.56 22.57
CA ASP A 212 -12.65 7.55 23.10
C ASP A 212 -12.08 6.88 24.38
N PRO A 213 -12.79 6.94 25.53
CA PRO A 213 -12.35 6.35 26.79
C PRO A 213 -12.13 4.83 26.73
N ALA A 214 -12.82 4.11 25.83
CA ALA A 214 -12.64 2.67 25.61
C ALA A 214 -11.27 2.31 25.03
N ARG A 215 -10.55 3.28 24.45
CA ARG A 215 -9.22 3.12 23.89
C ARG A 215 -8.10 3.35 24.90
N ILE A 216 -8.41 3.85 26.11
CA ILE A 216 -7.40 4.34 27.06
C ILE A 216 -7.47 3.54 28.36
N VAL A 217 -6.41 2.82 28.67
CA VAL A 217 -6.17 2.19 29.97
C VAL A 217 -5.31 3.14 30.82
N ALA A 218 -5.57 3.27 32.12
CA ALA A 218 -4.73 4.03 33.06
C ALA A 218 -4.28 3.11 34.20
N GLN A 219 -2.97 3.12 34.49
CA GLN A 219 -2.35 2.25 35.49
C GLN A 219 -1.32 3.04 36.31
N GLY A 220 -1.33 2.89 37.62
CA GLY A 220 -0.28 3.38 38.51
C GLY A 220 0.68 2.26 38.89
N TYR A 221 1.95 2.60 39.00
CA TYR A 221 3.01 1.67 39.42
C TYR A 221 3.77 2.16 40.67
N GLY A 222 3.32 3.27 41.26
CA GLY A 222 3.99 3.83 42.43
C GLY A 222 5.47 4.10 42.17
N LYS A 223 6.32 3.62 43.06
CA LYS A 223 7.79 3.75 42.98
C LYS A 223 8.48 2.60 42.25
N GLU A 224 7.71 1.67 41.72
CA GLU A 224 8.25 0.56 40.91
C GLU A 224 8.76 1.08 39.54
N TYR A 225 9.65 0.36 38.93
CA TYR A 225 10.23 0.68 37.61
C TYR A 225 10.94 2.05 37.55
N PRO A 226 11.94 2.34 38.44
CA PRO A 226 12.72 3.55 38.38
C PRO A 226 13.56 3.58 37.09
N VAL A 227 13.67 4.75 36.44
CA VAL A 227 14.49 4.99 35.23
C VAL A 227 15.78 5.73 35.56
N ALA A 228 15.95 6.19 36.80
CA ALA A 228 17.14 6.84 37.31
C ALA A 228 17.33 6.57 38.80
N GLU A 229 18.55 6.76 39.28
CA GLU A 229 18.88 6.63 40.71
C GLU A 229 18.08 7.60 41.57
N ASN A 230 17.46 7.09 42.64
CA ASN A 230 16.64 7.89 43.57
C ASN A 230 17.49 8.71 44.60
N THR A 231 18.80 8.60 44.54
CA THR A 231 19.73 9.27 45.45
C THR A 231 19.80 10.77 45.23
N SER A 232 19.74 11.25 43.98
CA SER A 232 19.80 12.62 43.58
C SER A 232 18.41 13.27 43.35
N ASN A 233 18.30 14.59 43.48
CA ASN A 233 17.08 15.30 43.14
C ASN A 233 16.74 15.18 41.64
N SER A 234 17.75 15.19 40.79
CA SER A 234 17.58 15.01 39.34
C SER A 234 17.05 13.64 38.99
N GLY A 235 17.60 12.55 39.57
CA GLY A 235 17.13 11.19 39.34
C GLY A 235 15.69 10.99 39.85
N ARG A 236 15.36 11.51 41.03
CA ARG A 236 13.97 11.48 41.52
C ARG A 236 13.01 12.24 40.59
N ALA A 237 13.43 13.39 40.03
CA ALA A 237 12.60 14.11 39.05
C ALA A 237 12.33 13.31 37.76
N GLN A 238 13.31 12.51 37.32
CA GLN A 238 13.12 11.59 36.20
C GLN A 238 12.15 10.43 36.52
N ASN A 239 12.17 9.96 37.77
CA ASN A 239 11.27 8.89 38.22
C ASN A 239 9.83 9.40 38.38
N ARG A 240 9.60 10.66 38.76
CA ARG A 240 8.26 11.29 38.78
C ARG A 240 7.79 11.60 37.37
N ARG A 241 7.18 10.62 36.70
CA ARG A 241 6.78 10.71 35.30
C ARG A 241 5.43 10.06 35.04
N VAL A 242 4.84 10.40 33.92
CA VAL A 242 3.77 9.65 33.28
C VAL A 242 4.24 9.22 31.90
N GLU A 243 4.13 7.96 31.62
CA GLU A 243 4.40 7.36 30.32
C GLU A 243 3.08 7.09 29.61
N VAL A 244 3.01 7.43 28.32
CA VAL A 244 1.88 7.10 27.46
C VAL A 244 2.40 6.25 26.32
N THR A 245 2.03 4.97 26.32
CA THR A 245 2.39 4.05 25.22
C THR A 245 1.22 3.88 24.29
N ILE A 246 1.43 4.16 23.01
CA ILE A 246 0.46 4.04 21.93
C ILE A 246 0.76 2.75 21.17
N SER A 247 -0.24 1.89 20.99
CA SER A 247 -0.07 0.61 20.27
C SER A 247 0.41 0.80 18.82
N ASN A 248 1.13 -0.20 18.30
CA ASN A 248 1.55 -0.22 16.89
C ASN A 248 0.42 -0.60 15.92
N ASP A 249 -0.66 -1.17 16.46
CA ASP A 249 -1.83 -1.67 15.73
C ASP A 249 -3.11 -1.42 16.54
N ASN A 250 -4.18 -2.16 16.27
CA ASN A 250 -5.45 -2.08 16.99
C ASN A 250 -5.51 -2.92 18.28
N GLN A 251 -4.40 -3.59 18.65
CA GLN A 251 -4.37 -4.40 19.86
C GLN A 251 -4.07 -3.53 21.10
N PRO A 252 -4.58 -3.91 22.27
CA PRO A 252 -4.24 -3.23 23.51
C PRO A 252 -2.74 -3.34 23.82
N VAL A 253 -2.18 -2.26 24.35
CA VAL A 253 -0.80 -2.30 24.87
C VAL A 253 -0.80 -3.10 26.17
N ALA A 254 0.05 -4.12 26.26
CA ALA A 254 0.17 -4.90 27.46
C ALA A 254 0.72 -4.04 28.62
N PRO A 255 0.16 -4.13 29.85
CA PRO A 255 0.73 -3.54 31.04
C PRO A 255 2.16 -4.05 31.29
N ARG A 256 2.98 -3.30 32.02
CA ARG A 256 4.32 -3.79 32.42
C ARG A 256 4.14 -5.03 33.30
N SER A 257 4.90 -6.06 32.99
CA SER A 257 4.96 -7.27 33.81
C SER A 257 6.20 -7.26 34.70
N VAL A 258 6.12 -7.89 35.89
CA VAL A 258 7.24 -8.00 36.84
C VAL A 258 8.46 -8.74 36.25
N SER A 259 8.28 -9.50 35.18
CA SER A 259 9.37 -10.23 34.49
C SER A 259 10.34 -9.34 33.69
N GLN A 260 10.12 -8.02 33.59
CA GLN A 260 11.01 -7.10 32.89
C GLN A 260 11.99 -6.37 33.83
N LEU A 261 12.14 -6.83 35.06
CA LEU A 261 13.02 -6.26 36.10
C LEU A 261 14.40 -6.96 36.18
N ASN A 262 14.78 -7.81 35.21
CA ASN A 262 16.10 -8.44 35.16
C ASN A 262 16.96 -7.88 34.04
#